data_8d41dbd2cbdeae1c3f193ea4910168f0
#
_entry.id   8d41dbd2cbdeae1c3f193ea4910168f0
#
_cell.length_a   1.000
_cell.length_b   1.000
_cell.length_c   1.000
_cell.angle_alpha   90.00
_cell.angle_beta   90.00
_cell.angle_gamma   90.00
#
_symmetry.space_group_name_H-M   'P 1'
#
loop_
_entity.id
_entity.type
_entity.pdbx_description
1 polymer ?
#
loop_
_entity_poly.entity_id
_entity_poly.type
_entity_poly.pdbx_seq_one_letter_code
_entity_poly.pdbx_strand_id
1 'polypeptide(L)'
;VYNMGKDEIEDTKQQIEAKAEEWSQELSNCENEYDKIKYVYEFLGKNVLYDSESENNQNIQSVFLNQSTVCMGFAKATQYLLVRNGIFCTLVTGKVIPENMEHAWNLVRIGENYYYVDTTWSSSGFVPEEDSIQDFSYTYLCCTAQTLERSHVPDDNLTLPECKDDSYNYYKQNQSWYES
;
A
#
# COMPACT_ATOMS: atom_id res chain seq x y z
N VAL A 1 12.00 -10.93 -20.45
CA VAL A 1 12.20 -9.91 -21.50
C VAL A 1 10.84 -9.66 -22.13
N TYR A 2 10.21 -8.52 -21.82
CA TYR A 2 8.94 -8.11 -22.42
C TYR A 2 9.12 -7.88 -23.91
N ASN A 3 8.48 -8.65 -24.72
CA ASN A 3 8.48 -8.52 -26.18
C ASN A 3 7.15 -7.92 -26.66
N MET A 4 6.60 -6.94 -25.90
CA MET A 4 5.44 -6.18 -26.33
C MET A 4 5.83 -5.21 -27.45
N GLY A 5 5.01 -5.14 -28.48
CA GLY A 5 5.16 -4.13 -29.53
C GLY A 5 4.97 -2.72 -28.95
N LYS A 6 5.51 -1.70 -29.63
CA LYS A 6 5.44 -0.29 -29.18
C LYS A 6 3.98 0.17 -29.01
N ASP A 7 3.10 -0.26 -29.92
CA ASP A 7 1.68 0.10 -29.89
C ASP A 7 0.95 -0.59 -28.72
N GLU A 8 1.32 -1.82 -28.39
CA GLU A 8 0.76 -2.59 -27.26
C GLU A 8 1.18 -1.98 -25.89
N ILE A 9 2.41 -1.49 -25.78
CA ILE A 9 2.88 -0.77 -24.59
C ILE A 9 2.09 0.52 -24.40
N GLU A 10 1.84 1.27 -25.47
CA GLU A 10 1.09 2.53 -25.40
C GLU A 10 -0.38 2.28 -25.04
N ASP A 11 -1.01 1.28 -25.61
CA ASP A 11 -2.38 0.88 -25.29
C ASP A 11 -2.51 0.46 -23.81
N THR A 12 -1.57 -0.35 -23.32
CA THR A 12 -1.51 -0.77 -21.90
C THR A 12 -1.39 0.45 -20.97
N LYS A 13 -0.54 1.41 -21.30
CA LYS A 13 -0.40 2.65 -20.51
C LYS A 13 -1.69 3.46 -20.48
N GLN A 14 -2.38 3.59 -21.61
CA GLN A 14 -3.65 4.32 -21.68
C GLN A 14 -4.74 3.64 -20.84
N GLN A 15 -4.79 2.32 -20.84
CA GLN A 15 -5.74 1.55 -20.02
C GLN A 15 -5.44 1.74 -18.52
N ILE A 16 -4.17 1.66 -18.10
CA ILE A 16 -3.75 1.91 -16.72
C ILE A 16 -4.11 3.34 -16.31
N GLU A 17 -3.83 4.32 -17.16
CA GLU A 17 -4.11 5.74 -16.90
C GLU A 17 -5.61 5.99 -16.72
N ALA A 18 -6.44 5.44 -17.61
CA ALA A 18 -7.90 5.55 -17.52
C ALA A 18 -8.43 4.92 -16.23
N LYS A 19 -7.89 3.76 -15.84
CA LYS A 19 -8.29 3.06 -14.61
C LYS A 19 -7.83 3.81 -13.36
N ALA A 20 -6.62 4.35 -13.37
CA ALA A 20 -6.11 5.16 -12.28
C ALA A 20 -6.91 6.46 -12.11
N GLU A 21 -7.34 7.09 -13.20
CA GLU A 21 -8.24 8.25 -13.15
C GLU A 21 -9.59 7.89 -12.52
N GLU A 22 -10.21 6.79 -12.96
CA GLU A 22 -11.46 6.27 -12.37
C GLU A 22 -11.32 6.09 -10.86
N TRP A 23 -10.27 5.40 -10.42
CA TRP A 23 -10.03 5.11 -9.00
C TRP A 23 -9.64 6.35 -8.18
N SER A 24 -9.11 7.39 -8.84
CA SER A 24 -8.73 8.64 -8.19
C SER A 24 -9.90 9.62 -8.01
N GLN A 25 -11.06 9.38 -8.61
CA GLN A 25 -12.20 10.32 -8.54
C GLN A 25 -12.62 10.58 -7.10
N GLU A 26 -12.72 9.54 -6.27
CA GLU A 26 -13.10 9.66 -4.86
C GLU A 26 -12.03 10.33 -4.00
N LEU A 27 -10.75 10.30 -4.41
CA LEU A 27 -9.66 10.97 -3.70
C LEU A 27 -9.82 12.50 -3.69
N SER A 28 -10.52 13.06 -4.66
CA SER A 28 -10.84 14.50 -4.68
C SER A 28 -11.79 14.92 -3.54
N ASN A 29 -12.55 13.98 -3.00
CA ASN A 29 -13.48 14.21 -1.88
C ASN A 29 -12.79 14.07 -0.51
N CYS A 30 -11.56 13.55 -0.45
CA CYS A 30 -10.82 13.40 0.79
C CYS A 30 -10.34 14.76 1.31
N GLU A 31 -10.58 15.04 2.60
CA GLU A 31 -10.32 16.35 3.21
C GLU A 31 -8.84 16.63 3.43
N ASN A 32 -8.03 15.58 3.67
CA ASN A 32 -6.61 15.70 4.03
C ASN A 32 -5.75 14.55 3.46
N GLU A 33 -4.45 14.64 3.68
CA GLU A 33 -3.47 13.65 3.18
C GLU A 33 -3.71 12.25 3.77
N TYR A 34 -4.05 12.16 5.06
CA TYR A 34 -4.32 10.88 5.72
C TYR A 34 -5.54 10.18 5.11
N ASP A 35 -6.63 10.91 4.88
CA ASP A 35 -7.84 10.34 4.29
C ASP A 35 -7.58 9.80 2.88
N LYS A 36 -6.74 10.48 2.09
CA LYS A 36 -6.30 9.97 0.77
C LYS A 36 -5.51 8.68 0.88
N ILE A 37 -4.55 8.62 1.82
CA ILE A 37 -3.74 7.41 2.05
C ILE A 37 -4.63 6.26 2.51
N LYS A 38 -5.53 6.52 3.47
CA LYS A 38 -6.48 5.55 3.99
C LYS A 38 -7.41 5.02 2.88
N TYR A 39 -7.92 5.92 2.03
CA TYR A 39 -8.76 5.52 0.91
C TYR A 39 -8.02 4.56 -0.04
N VAL A 40 -6.80 4.88 -0.46
CA VAL A 40 -6.00 4.01 -1.35
C VAL A 40 -5.71 2.67 -0.68
N TYR A 41 -5.37 2.68 0.61
CA TYR A 41 -5.11 1.48 1.40
C TYR A 41 -6.33 0.55 1.44
N GLU A 42 -7.50 1.09 1.79
CA GLU A 42 -8.76 0.34 1.85
C GLU A 42 -9.22 -0.13 0.47
N PHE A 43 -9.13 0.76 -0.53
CA PHE A 43 -9.57 0.46 -1.88
C PHE A 43 -8.79 -0.71 -2.49
N LEU A 44 -7.46 -0.62 -2.46
CA LEU A 44 -6.61 -1.70 -3.00
C LEU A 44 -6.76 -2.99 -2.18
N GLY A 45 -6.76 -2.90 -0.86
CA GLY A 45 -6.90 -4.07 0.00
C GLY A 45 -8.23 -4.81 -0.12
N LYS A 46 -9.30 -4.11 -0.52
CA LYS A 46 -10.63 -4.71 -0.72
C LYS A 46 -10.89 -5.18 -2.14
N ASN A 47 -10.26 -4.58 -3.14
CA ASN A 47 -10.59 -4.80 -4.55
C ASN A 47 -9.50 -5.55 -5.34
N VAL A 48 -8.33 -5.76 -4.76
CA VAL A 48 -7.21 -6.45 -5.43
C VAL A 48 -6.87 -7.72 -4.66
N LEU A 49 -6.81 -8.85 -5.36
CA LEU A 49 -6.48 -10.14 -4.78
C LEU A 49 -4.95 -10.32 -4.68
N TYR A 50 -4.48 -10.94 -3.59
CA TYR A 50 -3.12 -11.43 -3.52
C TYR A 50 -3.02 -12.77 -4.25
N ASP A 51 -2.23 -12.81 -5.34
CA ASP A 51 -2.08 -14.00 -6.17
C ASP A 51 -0.69 -14.05 -6.82
N SER A 52 0.09 -15.04 -6.42
CA SER A 52 1.44 -15.29 -6.95
C SER A 52 1.44 -15.76 -8.41
N GLU A 53 0.34 -16.31 -8.89
CA GLU A 53 0.19 -16.83 -10.26
C GLU A 53 -0.32 -15.76 -11.23
N SER A 54 -0.67 -14.57 -10.76
CA SER A 54 -1.15 -13.48 -11.61
C SER A 54 -0.08 -13.05 -12.62
N GLU A 55 -0.49 -12.85 -13.86
CA GLU A 55 0.40 -12.35 -14.91
C GLU A 55 0.91 -10.93 -14.57
N ASN A 56 2.19 -10.69 -14.83
CA ASN A 56 2.83 -9.39 -14.57
C ASN A 56 2.75 -8.92 -13.11
N ASN A 57 2.65 -9.84 -12.16
CA ASN A 57 2.40 -9.57 -10.74
C ASN A 57 3.42 -8.67 -10.02
N GLN A 58 4.57 -8.37 -10.66
CA GLN A 58 5.60 -7.48 -10.12
C GLN A 58 5.41 -6.01 -10.54
N ASN A 59 4.35 -5.68 -11.27
CA ASN A 59 4.11 -4.32 -11.75
C ASN A 59 2.64 -3.89 -11.64
N ILE A 60 2.39 -2.61 -11.86
CA ILE A 60 1.06 -2.01 -11.72
C ILE A 60 0.04 -2.53 -12.74
N GLN A 61 0.48 -3.11 -13.84
CA GLN A 61 -0.41 -3.68 -14.85
C GLN A 61 -1.32 -4.77 -14.24
N SER A 62 -0.76 -5.66 -13.42
CA SER A 62 -1.52 -6.70 -12.74
C SER A 62 -2.61 -6.14 -11.83
N VAL A 63 -2.32 -5.03 -11.17
CA VAL A 63 -3.28 -4.35 -10.29
C VAL A 63 -4.40 -3.70 -11.09
N PHE A 64 -4.05 -2.85 -12.06
CA PHE A 64 -5.04 -2.03 -12.77
C PHE A 64 -5.86 -2.80 -13.80
N LEU A 65 -5.28 -3.82 -14.43
CA LEU A 65 -5.96 -4.58 -15.48
C LEU A 65 -6.52 -5.93 -15.02
N ASN A 66 -5.85 -6.59 -14.06
CA ASN A 66 -6.25 -7.92 -13.60
C ASN A 66 -6.87 -7.90 -12.17
N GLN A 67 -6.68 -6.83 -11.40
CA GLN A 67 -7.05 -6.74 -9.98
C GLN A 67 -6.51 -7.92 -9.14
N SER A 68 -5.30 -8.36 -9.46
CA SER A 68 -4.66 -9.53 -8.86
C SER A 68 -3.14 -9.39 -8.97
N THR A 69 -2.41 -9.44 -7.84
CA THR A 69 -0.98 -9.12 -7.80
C THR A 69 -0.30 -9.70 -6.55
N VAL A 70 1.01 -9.41 -6.40
CA VAL A 70 1.78 -9.68 -5.16
C VAL A 70 2.22 -8.37 -4.50
N CYS A 71 2.96 -8.44 -3.40
CA CYS A 71 3.41 -7.29 -2.60
C CYS A 71 4.02 -6.14 -3.44
N MET A 72 4.88 -6.46 -4.41
CA MET A 72 5.50 -5.47 -5.28
C MET A 72 4.47 -4.71 -6.13
N GLY A 73 3.45 -5.39 -6.65
CA GLY A 73 2.37 -4.74 -7.40
C GLY A 73 1.50 -3.86 -6.51
N PHE A 74 1.13 -4.35 -5.32
CA PHE A 74 0.42 -3.53 -4.31
C PHE A 74 1.21 -2.26 -3.98
N ALA A 75 2.50 -2.39 -3.64
CA ALA A 75 3.33 -1.25 -3.26
C ALA A 75 3.51 -0.23 -4.40
N LYS A 76 3.71 -0.70 -5.64
CA LYS A 76 3.80 0.16 -6.82
C LYS A 76 2.48 0.86 -7.14
N ALA A 77 1.33 0.17 -7.03
CA ALA A 77 0.03 0.76 -7.27
C ALA A 77 -0.33 1.81 -6.19
N THR A 78 -0.02 1.52 -4.92
CA THR A 78 -0.15 2.48 -3.82
C THR A 78 0.66 3.74 -4.11
N GLN A 79 1.94 3.59 -4.47
CA GLN A 79 2.80 4.71 -4.84
C GLN A 79 2.22 5.50 -6.03
N TYR A 80 1.81 4.82 -7.09
CA TYR A 80 1.29 5.45 -8.30
C TYR A 80 0.04 6.30 -8.01
N LEU A 81 -0.94 5.74 -7.29
CA LEU A 81 -2.16 6.45 -6.92
C LEU A 81 -1.90 7.63 -5.99
N LEU A 82 -1.07 7.46 -4.97
CA LEU A 82 -0.76 8.52 -4.01
C LEU A 82 0.03 9.67 -4.63
N VAL A 83 1.09 9.38 -5.39
CA VAL A 83 1.90 10.41 -6.07
C VAL A 83 1.08 11.19 -7.08
N ARG A 84 0.24 10.52 -7.87
CA ARG A 84 -0.70 11.14 -8.79
C ARG A 84 -1.65 12.13 -8.10
N ASN A 85 -2.00 11.86 -6.84
CA ASN A 85 -2.92 12.68 -6.04
C ASN A 85 -2.20 13.63 -5.06
N GLY A 86 -0.92 13.91 -5.30
CA GLY A 86 -0.14 14.92 -4.59
C GLY A 86 0.46 14.48 -3.25
N ILE A 87 0.42 13.18 -2.93
CA ILE A 87 0.98 12.63 -1.70
C ILE A 87 2.38 12.08 -1.96
N PHE A 88 3.36 12.48 -1.15
CA PHE A 88 4.67 11.85 -1.20
C PHE A 88 4.56 10.38 -0.81
N CYS A 89 4.99 9.51 -1.70
CA CYS A 89 5.04 8.07 -1.47
C CYS A 89 6.23 7.46 -2.21
N THR A 90 7.01 6.65 -1.52
CA THR A 90 8.10 5.90 -2.13
C THR A 90 8.04 4.42 -1.78
N LEU A 91 8.66 3.60 -2.61
CA LEU A 91 8.78 2.17 -2.42
C LEU A 91 9.86 1.88 -1.37
N VAL A 92 9.60 0.92 -0.52
CA VAL A 92 10.56 0.32 0.42
C VAL A 92 10.60 -1.17 0.15
N THR A 93 11.81 -1.73 0.08
CA THR A 93 12.03 -3.17 -0.04
C THR A 93 12.72 -3.71 1.21
N GLY A 94 12.57 -5.00 1.42
CA GLY A 94 13.14 -5.69 2.57
C GLY A 94 12.57 -7.08 2.71
N LYS A 95 12.47 -7.56 3.93
CA LYS A 95 11.99 -8.91 4.23
C LYS A 95 10.95 -8.91 5.31
N VAL A 96 10.08 -9.92 5.31
CA VAL A 96 9.19 -10.23 6.42
C VAL A 96 9.79 -11.34 7.28
N ILE A 97 9.57 -11.25 8.59
CA ILE A 97 10.05 -12.19 9.59
C ILE A 97 8.86 -12.88 10.28
N PRO A 98 8.99 -14.14 10.71
CA PRO A 98 10.23 -14.96 10.72
C PRO A 98 10.57 -15.67 9.40
N GLU A 99 9.72 -15.62 8.37
CA GLU A 99 9.85 -16.40 7.12
C GLU A 99 11.05 -15.99 6.28
N ASN A 100 11.60 -14.79 6.50
CA ASN A 100 12.72 -14.21 5.75
C ASN A 100 12.44 -14.11 4.23
N MET A 101 11.19 -13.85 3.88
CA MET A 101 10.75 -13.67 2.49
C MET A 101 10.91 -12.22 2.04
N GLU A 102 11.34 -12.04 0.79
CA GLU A 102 11.39 -10.72 0.15
C GLU A 102 10.00 -10.08 0.14
N HIS A 103 9.95 -8.80 0.50
CA HIS A 103 8.71 -8.04 0.58
C HIS A 103 8.89 -6.59 0.15
N ALA A 104 7.79 -5.93 -0.20
CA ALA A 104 7.76 -4.53 -0.60
C ALA A 104 6.55 -3.83 -0.02
N TRP A 105 6.77 -2.61 0.47
CA TRP A 105 5.76 -1.73 1.04
C TRP A 105 6.08 -0.26 0.71
N ASN A 106 5.46 0.68 1.40
CA ASN A 106 5.61 2.10 1.12
C ASN A 106 6.03 2.90 2.34
N LEU A 107 6.72 4.02 2.07
CA LEU A 107 6.93 5.13 2.97
C LEU A 107 6.16 6.33 2.43
N VAL A 108 5.32 6.94 3.25
CA VAL A 108 4.54 8.13 2.93
C VAL A 108 4.91 9.29 3.84
N ARG A 109 4.59 10.52 3.43
CA ARG A 109 4.73 11.71 4.27
C ARG A 109 3.38 12.39 4.43
N ILE A 110 3.08 12.80 5.67
CA ILE A 110 1.94 13.64 6.04
C ILE A 110 2.48 14.84 6.82
N GLY A 111 2.33 16.04 6.28
CA GLY A 111 2.98 17.22 6.84
C GLY A 111 4.50 17.05 6.90
N GLU A 112 5.08 17.13 8.09
CA GLU A 112 6.53 16.98 8.33
C GLU A 112 6.93 15.55 8.74
N ASN A 113 5.98 14.64 8.99
CA ASN A 113 6.23 13.31 9.53
C ASN A 113 6.13 12.22 8.46
N TYR A 114 6.90 11.15 8.67
CA TYR A 114 6.91 9.97 7.79
C TYR A 114 6.26 8.77 8.48
N TYR A 115 5.62 7.94 7.68
CA TYR A 115 4.89 6.74 8.12
C TYR A 115 5.08 5.60 7.12
N TYR A 116 5.01 4.38 7.63
CA TYR A 116 4.98 3.20 6.76
C TYR A 116 3.55 2.80 6.42
N VAL A 117 3.38 2.28 5.21
CA VAL A 117 2.10 1.75 4.70
C VAL A 117 2.38 0.45 3.98
N ASP A 118 1.74 -0.63 4.43
CA ASP A 118 1.76 -1.91 3.72
C ASP A 118 0.35 -2.35 3.34
N THR A 119 -0.04 -2.04 2.12
CA THR A 119 -1.36 -2.35 1.58
C THR A 119 -1.57 -3.85 1.38
N THR A 120 -0.49 -4.63 1.19
CA THR A 120 -0.57 -6.09 1.08
C THR A 120 -1.15 -6.72 2.35
N TRP A 121 -0.73 -6.20 3.51
CA TRP A 121 -1.13 -6.70 4.82
C TRP A 121 -2.41 -6.04 5.36
N SER A 122 -3.21 -5.44 4.49
CA SER A 122 -4.54 -4.92 4.84
C SER A 122 -5.59 -6.01 4.98
N SER A 123 -5.44 -7.15 4.32
CA SER A 123 -6.37 -8.27 4.46
C SER A 123 -5.96 -9.22 5.59
N SER A 124 -6.94 -9.84 6.24
CA SER A 124 -6.75 -10.73 7.41
C SER A 124 -5.88 -11.96 7.15
N GLY A 125 -5.67 -12.33 5.88
CA GLY A 125 -4.80 -13.47 5.53
C GLY A 125 -3.32 -13.30 5.89
N PHE A 126 -2.88 -12.06 6.21
CA PHE A 126 -1.48 -11.73 6.51
C PHE A 126 -1.25 -11.24 7.95
N VAL A 127 -2.31 -10.93 8.69
CA VAL A 127 -2.23 -10.43 10.06
C VAL A 127 -3.04 -11.33 11.00
N PRO A 128 -2.70 -11.41 12.30
CA PRO A 128 -3.51 -12.12 13.27
C PRO A 128 -4.96 -11.61 13.31
N GLU A 129 -5.92 -12.50 13.56
CA GLU A 129 -7.36 -12.13 13.65
C GLU A 129 -7.62 -11.04 14.70
N GLU A 130 -6.87 -11.04 15.81
CA GLU A 130 -6.94 -10.05 16.88
C GLU A 130 -6.56 -8.63 16.44
N ASP A 131 -5.78 -8.51 15.34
CA ASP A 131 -5.36 -7.24 14.72
C ASP A 131 -6.24 -6.86 13.51
N SER A 132 -7.36 -7.57 13.31
CA SER A 132 -8.27 -7.37 12.18
C SER A 132 -9.64 -6.89 12.62
N ILE A 133 -10.27 -6.03 11.82
CA ILE A 133 -11.66 -5.60 11.97
C ILE A 133 -12.43 -6.08 10.74
N GLN A 134 -13.37 -7.02 10.93
CA GLN A 134 -14.17 -7.58 9.84
C GLN A 134 -13.28 -8.06 8.65
N ASP A 135 -12.27 -8.89 8.94
CA ASP A 135 -11.33 -9.43 7.97
C ASP A 135 -10.44 -8.37 7.27
N PHE A 136 -10.29 -7.18 7.87
CA PHE A 136 -9.44 -6.12 7.37
C PHE A 136 -8.58 -5.53 8.50
N SER A 137 -7.28 -5.36 8.26
CA SER A 137 -6.34 -4.82 9.25
C SER A 137 -5.87 -3.41 8.88
N TYR A 138 -5.79 -2.56 9.89
CA TYR A 138 -5.21 -1.22 9.79
C TYR A 138 -3.86 -1.09 10.50
N THR A 139 -3.27 -2.20 10.93
CA THR A 139 -1.99 -2.24 11.68
C THR A 139 -0.87 -1.54 10.89
N TYR A 140 -0.85 -1.73 9.59
CA TYR A 140 0.16 -1.17 8.70
C TYR A 140 -0.35 0.02 7.86
N LEU A 141 -1.41 0.69 8.30
CA LEU A 141 -1.83 1.98 7.78
C LEU A 141 -1.18 3.11 8.59
N CYS A 142 -0.29 3.87 7.98
CA CYS A 142 0.44 4.98 8.60
C CYS A 142 1.09 4.57 9.95
N CYS A 143 1.76 3.43 9.97
CA CYS A 143 2.38 2.91 11.17
C CYS A 143 3.79 3.48 11.40
N THR A 144 4.25 3.39 12.65
CA THR A 144 5.61 3.76 13.07
C THR A 144 6.64 2.69 12.71
N ALA A 145 7.93 3.03 12.75
CA ALA A 145 9.02 2.06 12.65
C ALA A 145 8.89 0.95 13.72
N GLN A 146 8.55 1.32 14.95
CA GLN A 146 8.37 0.36 16.05
C GLN A 146 7.27 -0.69 15.76
N THR A 147 6.20 -0.29 15.08
CA THR A 147 5.14 -1.22 14.67
C THR A 147 5.61 -2.10 13.52
N LEU A 148 6.25 -1.49 12.51
CA LEU A 148 6.73 -2.19 11.32
C LEU A 148 7.76 -3.27 11.67
N GLU A 149 8.74 -2.95 12.52
CA GLU A 149 9.85 -3.82 12.90
C GLU A 149 9.45 -5.14 13.60
N ARG A 150 8.18 -5.28 14.00
CA ARG A 150 7.66 -6.54 14.54
C ARG A 150 7.62 -7.66 13.51
N SER A 151 7.54 -7.31 12.24
CA SER A 151 7.35 -8.25 11.13
C SER A 151 8.11 -7.90 9.86
N HIS A 152 8.70 -6.71 9.75
CA HIS A 152 9.39 -6.23 8.57
C HIS A 152 10.80 -5.76 8.89
N VAL A 153 11.75 -6.08 8.04
CA VAL A 153 13.14 -5.62 8.11
C VAL A 153 13.49 -4.96 6.78
N PRO A 154 13.63 -3.63 6.72
CA PRO A 154 14.07 -2.94 5.51
C PRO A 154 15.46 -3.40 5.06
N ASP A 155 15.74 -3.30 3.76
CA ASP A 155 17.06 -3.58 3.22
C ASP A 155 18.13 -2.63 3.80
N ASP A 156 19.30 -3.17 4.15
CA ASP A 156 20.39 -2.44 4.82
C ASP A 156 20.97 -1.28 3.99
N ASN A 157 20.77 -1.28 2.68
CA ASN A 157 21.24 -0.22 1.78
C ASN A 157 20.31 0.99 1.69
N LEU A 158 19.17 0.96 2.39
CA LEU A 158 18.21 2.06 2.42
C LEU A 158 18.51 3.02 3.57
N THR A 159 18.53 4.31 3.26
CA THR A 159 18.54 5.36 4.28
C THR A 159 17.12 5.90 4.41
N LEU A 160 16.44 5.49 5.47
CA LEU A 160 15.04 5.83 5.72
C LEU A 160 14.91 6.91 6.80
N PRO A 161 13.96 7.83 6.67
CA PRO A 161 13.69 8.81 7.72
C PRO A 161 13.09 8.13 8.96
N GLU A 162 13.16 8.83 10.11
CA GLU A 162 12.51 8.37 11.32
C GLU A 162 10.98 8.40 11.18
N CYS A 163 10.32 7.32 11.57
CA CYS A 163 8.88 7.17 11.60
C CYS A 163 8.43 6.92 13.05
N LYS A 164 8.39 7.99 13.85
CA LYS A 164 8.09 7.92 15.30
C LYS A 164 6.70 8.42 15.66
N ASP A 165 6.12 9.27 14.83
CA ASP A 165 4.81 9.86 15.07
C ASP A 165 3.73 8.79 14.89
N ASP A 166 2.82 8.66 15.84
CA ASP A 166 1.71 7.71 15.82
C ASP A 166 0.33 8.38 15.83
N SER A 167 0.29 9.69 15.56
CA SER A 167 -0.94 10.48 15.54
C SER A 167 -1.95 9.99 14.49
N TYR A 168 -1.46 9.37 13.42
CA TYR A 168 -2.28 8.76 12.38
C TYR A 168 -2.45 7.23 12.52
N ASN A 169 -2.13 6.67 13.70
CA ASN A 169 -2.47 5.29 13.98
C ASN A 169 -3.99 5.10 14.02
N TYR A 170 -4.52 4.22 13.17
CA TYR A 170 -5.96 4.03 13.00
C TYR A 170 -6.66 3.67 14.32
N TYR A 171 -6.10 2.75 15.07
CA TYR A 171 -6.70 2.27 16.33
C TYR A 171 -6.68 3.35 17.42
N LYS A 172 -5.66 4.22 17.45
CA LYS A 172 -5.64 5.37 18.36
C LYS A 172 -6.70 6.41 18.03
N GLN A 173 -6.88 6.71 16.74
CA GLN A 173 -7.90 7.66 16.29
C GLN A 173 -9.32 7.15 16.53
N ASN A 174 -9.52 5.83 16.56
CA ASN A 174 -10.81 5.19 16.70
C ASN A 174 -11.02 4.52 18.07
N GLN A 175 -10.25 4.89 19.11
CA GLN A 175 -10.35 4.31 20.46
C GLN A 175 -11.74 4.36 21.10
N SER A 176 -12.64 5.23 20.63
CA SER A 176 -14.03 5.28 21.07
C SER A 176 -14.85 4.00 20.80
N TRP A 177 -14.33 3.08 19.99
CA TRP A 177 -14.99 1.80 19.70
C TRP A 177 -14.69 0.69 20.72
N TYR A 178 -13.67 0.88 21.56
CA TYR A 178 -13.27 -0.12 22.58
C TYR A 178 -13.79 0.18 23.98
N GLU A 179 -14.41 1.34 24.20
CA GLU A 179 -14.97 1.74 25.50
C GLU A 179 -16.52 1.67 25.57
N SER A 180 -17.16 1.07 24.57
CA SER A 180 -18.63 0.94 24.53
C SER A 180 -19.11 -0.50 24.62
#